data_6fe3d5d7b50fa2fd50247f9b13ee5a65
#
_entry.id   6fe3d5d7b50fa2fd50247f9b13ee5a65
#
_cell.length_a   1.000
_cell.length_b   1.000
_cell.length_c   1.000
_cell.angle_alpha   90.00
_cell.angle_beta   90.00
_cell.angle_gamma   90.00
#
_symmetry.space_group_name_H-M   'P 1'
#
loop_
_entity.id
_entity.type
_entity.pdbx_description
1 polymer ?
#
loop_
_entity_poly.entity_id
_entity_poly.type
_entity_poly.pdbx_seq_one_letter_code
_entity_poly.pdbx_strand_id
1 'polypeptide(L)'
;PYIKEPETSVNPQYSRGTVAEVYENIAADLEEGLPLIDDNIYSRVKYHFNKKAAYAFAARFYLYYTQPDFSNCQKVINYANIVLGNNASQYLRDWAALGALSPNKNIQPNAYVDADNRANLMVISAASYWPLVSDPGYANCERYCMNNITASESCKSEGPWGDQSSYHQIPFSPGGSIKNGFRRLVIYQQFTSGNSWIGYMLYPAFTTDEALLCRAEAYTLLKRYDEAAADIDAWQKAFTKNTQTLTKETINDFYARLKYYTPEAPTVKKELHPDFVVEKGMQENLIHCILHARRLLTLEEGLRWQDIKRYGIIIYRRYYEGYT
;
A
#
# COMPACT_ATOMS: atom_id res chain seq x y z
N PRO A 1 24.00 1.94 10.06
CA PRO A 1 24.28 1.11 11.25
C PRO A 1 22.98 0.68 11.91
N TYR A 2 22.97 -0.48 12.56
CA TYR A 2 21.91 -0.93 13.43
C TYR A 2 22.30 -0.61 14.88
N ILE A 3 21.57 0.30 15.53
CA ILE A 3 21.90 0.82 16.85
C ILE A 3 21.13 0.03 17.90
N LYS A 4 21.84 -0.66 18.81
CA LYS A 4 21.25 -1.53 19.84
C LYS A 4 21.17 -0.88 21.23
N GLU A 5 21.92 0.18 21.46
CA GLU A 5 21.99 0.85 22.75
C GLU A 5 21.82 2.36 22.60
N PRO A 6 21.32 3.05 23.62
CA PRO A 6 21.24 4.51 23.61
C PRO A 6 22.59 5.16 23.41
N GLU A 7 22.63 6.19 22.58
CA GLU A 7 23.85 6.97 22.34
C GLU A 7 24.24 7.76 23.60
N THR A 8 25.52 7.70 23.97
CA THR A 8 26.07 8.38 25.14
C THR A 8 27.02 9.53 24.75
N SER A 9 27.29 9.72 23.46
CA SER A 9 28.14 10.78 22.93
C SER A 9 27.40 11.70 21.98
N VAL A 10 27.84 12.96 21.87
CA VAL A 10 27.22 13.96 20.97
C VAL A 10 27.51 13.65 19.48
N ASN A 11 28.61 12.94 19.20
CA ASN A 11 29.02 12.61 17.84
C ASN A 11 29.46 11.13 17.74
N PRO A 12 28.52 10.21 17.83
CA PRO A 12 28.82 8.78 17.78
C PRO A 12 29.33 8.39 16.38
N GLN A 13 30.33 7.52 16.35
CA GLN A 13 30.90 6.97 15.12
C GLN A 13 30.38 5.57 14.89
N TYR A 14 29.71 5.36 13.75
CA TYR A 14 29.14 4.08 13.39
C TYR A 14 29.72 3.55 12.06
N SER A 15 30.05 2.29 12.03
CA SER A 15 30.28 1.58 10.77
C SER A 15 28.95 1.18 10.12
N ARG A 16 28.93 1.13 8.79
CA ARG A 16 27.78 0.56 8.07
C ARG A 16 27.90 -0.96 8.03
N GLY A 17 26.82 -1.63 8.45
CA GLY A 17 26.60 -3.05 8.17
C GLY A 17 25.98 -3.28 6.80
N THR A 18 25.79 -4.53 6.45
CA THR A 18 25.09 -4.95 5.24
C THR A 18 23.55 -4.81 5.41
N VAL A 19 22.82 -4.79 4.29
CA VAL A 19 21.35 -4.83 4.32
C VAL A 19 20.87 -6.14 4.94
N ALA A 20 21.53 -7.26 4.65
CA ALA A 20 21.19 -8.57 5.22
C ALA A 20 21.26 -8.55 6.75
N GLU A 21 22.38 -8.07 7.34
CA GLU A 21 22.54 -7.95 8.79
C GLU A 21 21.43 -7.09 9.43
N VAL A 22 21.03 -6.01 8.76
CA VAL A 22 19.92 -5.16 9.26
C VAL A 22 18.60 -5.93 9.25
N TYR A 23 18.30 -6.67 8.18
CA TYR A 23 17.08 -7.47 8.11
C TYR A 23 17.06 -8.61 9.14
N GLU A 24 18.20 -9.26 9.36
CA GLU A 24 18.34 -10.30 10.40
C GLU A 24 18.09 -9.73 11.81
N ASN A 25 18.67 -8.57 12.12
CA ASN A 25 18.45 -7.90 13.40
C ASN A 25 16.98 -7.48 13.59
N ILE A 26 16.34 -6.91 12.55
CA ILE A 26 14.90 -6.56 12.60
C ILE A 26 14.06 -7.81 12.83
N ALA A 27 14.38 -8.93 12.16
CA ALA A 27 13.67 -10.18 12.35
C ALA A 27 13.81 -10.68 13.80
N ALA A 28 15.03 -10.62 14.36
CA ALA A 28 15.26 -11.01 15.75
C ALA A 28 14.47 -10.14 16.73
N ASP A 29 14.52 -8.83 16.57
CA ASP A 29 13.76 -7.89 17.42
C ASP A 29 12.25 -8.11 17.33
N LEU A 30 11.73 -8.43 16.13
CA LEU A 30 10.31 -8.74 15.95
C LEU A 30 9.92 -10.02 16.68
N GLU A 31 10.67 -11.09 16.53
CA GLU A 31 10.36 -12.39 17.19
C GLU A 31 10.44 -12.26 18.72
N GLU A 32 11.35 -11.46 19.24
CA GLU A 32 11.44 -11.19 20.66
C GLU A 32 10.34 -10.25 21.15
N GLY A 33 10.08 -9.17 20.42
CA GLY A 33 9.21 -8.08 20.85
C GLY A 33 7.72 -8.36 20.69
N LEU A 34 7.29 -9.06 19.62
CA LEU A 34 5.87 -9.28 19.33
C LEU A 34 5.08 -9.90 20.48
N PRO A 35 5.59 -10.92 21.19
CA PRO A 35 4.89 -11.52 22.33
C PRO A 35 4.73 -10.60 23.54
N LEU A 36 5.58 -9.58 23.64
CA LEU A 36 5.65 -8.66 24.79
C LEU A 36 4.71 -7.46 24.67
N ILE A 37 4.08 -7.28 23.50
CA ILE A 37 3.20 -6.12 23.27
C ILE A 37 1.92 -6.26 24.09
N ASP A 38 1.66 -5.27 24.94
CA ASP A 38 0.44 -5.14 25.74
C ASP A 38 -0.27 -3.82 25.40
N ASP A 39 -1.47 -3.93 24.84
CA ASP A 39 -2.28 -2.77 24.44
C ASP A 39 -2.93 -2.06 25.66
N ASN A 40 -2.95 -2.69 26.83
CA ASN A 40 -3.56 -2.12 28.04
C ASN A 40 -2.83 -0.88 28.57
N ILE A 41 -1.58 -0.67 28.17
CA ILE A 41 -0.80 0.52 28.54
C ILE A 41 -1.24 1.79 27.77
N TYR A 42 -2.03 1.64 26.71
CA TYR A 42 -2.41 2.76 25.83
C TYR A 42 -3.82 3.25 26.11
N SER A 43 -3.98 4.54 26.35
CA SER A 43 -5.30 5.20 26.44
C SER A 43 -5.97 5.35 25.06
N ARG A 44 -5.19 5.42 24.00
CA ARG A 44 -5.62 5.56 22.61
C ARG A 44 -4.84 4.58 21.72
N VAL A 45 -5.27 3.33 21.71
CA VAL A 45 -4.55 2.18 21.15
C VAL A 45 -4.08 2.42 19.72
N LYS A 46 -4.93 2.94 18.83
CA LYS A 46 -4.61 3.11 17.40
C LYS A 46 -3.68 4.28 17.07
N TYR A 47 -3.27 5.06 18.04
CA TYR A 47 -2.21 6.06 17.86
C TYR A 47 -0.83 5.56 18.34
N HIS A 48 -0.74 4.29 18.69
CA HIS A 48 0.49 3.65 19.14
C HIS A 48 0.76 2.37 18.36
N PHE A 49 1.97 1.87 18.42
CA PHE A 49 2.36 0.59 17.82
C PHE A 49 1.75 -0.56 18.63
N ASN A 50 0.44 -0.71 18.49
CA ASN A 50 -0.36 -1.69 19.18
C ASN A 50 -0.17 -3.10 18.60
N LYS A 51 -0.70 -4.10 19.27
CA LYS A 51 -0.52 -5.51 18.90
C LYS A 51 -0.93 -5.81 17.47
N LYS A 52 -2.10 -5.36 16.99
CA LYS A 52 -2.54 -5.58 15.62
C LYS A 52 -1.66 -4.87 14.60
N ALA A 53 -1.24 -3.64 14.90
CA ALA A 53 -0.32 -2.88 14.04
C ALA A 53 1.05 -3.57 13.96
N ALA A 54 1.56 -4.10 15.07
CA ALA A 54 2.82 -4.82 15.10
C ALA A 54 2.79 -6.12 14.27
N TYR A 55 1.70 -6.90 14.36
CA TYR A 55 1.54 -8.08 13.52
C TYR A 55 1.33 -7.73 12.03
N ALA A 56 0.67 -6.61 11.71
CA ALA A 56 0.57 -6.12 10.34
C ALA A 56 1.94 -5.69 9.80
N PHE A 57 2.74 -5.00 10.62
CA PHE A 57 4.13 -4.68 10.28
C PHE A 57 4.96 -5.94 10.05
N ALA A 58 4.87 -6.93 10.94
CA ALA A 58 5.58 -8.19 10.79
C ALA A 58 5.20 -8.93 9.49
N ALA A 59 3.91 -8.97 9.14
CA ALA A 59 3.45 -9.53 7.88
C ALA A 59 4.08 -8.80 6.67
N ARG A 60 4.06 -7.46 6.66
CA ARG A 60 4.71 -6.64 5.63
C ARG A 60 6.22 -6.87 5.60
N PHE A 61 6.87 -6.87 6.75
CA PHE A 61 8.32 -7.06 6.86
C PHE A 61 8.76 -8.41 6.27
N TYR A 62 8.16 -9.51 6.73
CA TYR A 62 8.54 -10.84 6.25
C TYR A 62 8.17 -11.07 4.78
N LEU A 63 7.13 -10.40 4.26
CA LEU A 63 6.85 -10.41 2.84
C LEU A 63 7.98 -9.73 2.05
N TYR A 64 8.49 -8.59 2.53
CA TYR A 64 9.58 -7.87 1.87
C TYR A 64 10.96 -8.50 2.13
N TYR A 65 11.10 -9.23 3.22
CA TYR A 65 12.25 -10.10 3.50
C TYR A 65 12.05 -11.47 2.86
N THR A 66 11.79 -11.47 1.56
CA THR A 66 11.57 -12.71 0.79
C THR A 66 12.86 -13.51 0.72
N GLN A 67 12.81 -14.76 1.22
CA GLN A 67 13.88 -15.73 1.05
C GLN A 67 13.72 -16.47 -0.29
N PRO A 68 14.81 -16.94 -0.93
CA PRO A 68 14.72 -17.69 -2.19
C PRO A 68 13.85 -18.95 -2.13
N ASP A 69 13.73 -19.56 -0.95
CA ASP A 69 12.91 -20.75 -0.68
C ASP A 69 11.50 -20.42 -0.18
N PHE A 70 11.15 -19.12 -0.10
CA PHE A 70 9.87 -18.61 0.42
C PHE A 70 9.55 -19.00 1.86
N SER A 71 10.54 -19.41 2.68
CA SER A 71 10.34 -19.84 4.06
C SER A 71 9.63 -18.78 4.93
N ASN A 72 9.84 -17.50 4.64
CA ASN A 72 9.18 -16.40 5.35
C ASN A 72 7.68 -16.26 5.00
N CYS A 73 7.21 -16.79 3.87
CA CYS A 73 5.81 -16.66 3.47
C CYS A 73 4.83 -17.29 4.48
N GLN A 74 5.22 -18.38 5.15
CA GLN A 74 4.36 -18.94 6.19
C GLN A 74 4.23 -18.01 7.40
N LYS A 75 5.28 -17.26 7.76
CA LYS A 75 5.21 -16.24 8.82
C LYS A 75 4.28 -15.10 8.41
N VAL A 76 4.34 -14.64 7.15
CA VAL A 76 3.40 -13.64 6.61
C VAL A 76 1.96 -14.08 6.80
N ILE A 77 1.63 -15.31 6.42
CA ILE A 77 0.29 -15.88 6.55
C ILE A 77 -0.14 -15.91 8.03
N ASN A 78 0.72 -16.40 8.91
CA ASN A 78 0.42 -16.51 10.33
C ASN A 78 0.14 -15.13 10.97
N TYR A 79 0.98 -14.14 10.70
CA TYR A 79 0.82 -12.79 11.25
C TYR A 79 -0.39 -12.07 10.65
N ALA A 80 -0.62 -12.20 9.35
CA ALA A 80 -1.82 -11.66 8.71
C ALA A 80 -3.10 -12.31 9.28
N ASN A 81 -3.10 -13.60 9.59
CA ASN A 81 -4.24 -14.26 10.23
C ASN A 81 -4.55 -13.69 11.62
N ILE A 82 -3.55 -13.31 12.41
CA ILE A 82 -3.77 -12.64 13.70
C ILE A 82 -4.45 -11.29 13.51
N VAL A 83 -4.07 -10.54 12.46
CA VAL A 83 -4.67 -9.24 12.13
C VAL A 83 -6.09 -9.38 11.64
N LEU A 84 -6.33 -10.32 10.72
CA LEU A 84 -7.57 -10.48 9.95
C LEU A 84 -8.64 -11.34 10.68
N GLY A 85 -8.22 -12.13 11.68
CA GLY A 85 -9.12 -13.05 12.38
C GLY A 85 -9.68 -14.15 11.46
N ASN A 86 -10.78 -14.75 11.88
CA ASN A 86 -11.40 -15.87 11.17
C ASN A 86 -12.20 -15.45 9.92
N ASN A 87 -12.57 -14.19 9.81
CA ASN A 87 -13.31 -13.65 8.67
C ASN A 87 -12.76 -12.28 8.29
N ALA A 88 -11.82 -12.29 7.37
CA ALA A 88 -11.12 -11.08 6.92
C ALA A 88 -12.09 -9.99 6.42
N SER A 89 -13.15 -10.37 5.69
CA SER A 89 -14.10 -9.43 5.08
C SER A 89 -14.78 -8.50 6.10
N GLN A 90 -14.93 -8.94 7.35
CA GLN A 90 -15.54 -8.13 8.41
C GLN A 90 -14.65 -6.98 8.89
N TYR A 91 -13.35 -7.07 8.64
CA TYR A 91 -12.36 -6.10 9.10
C TYR A 91 -11.87 -5.18 7.99
N LEU A 92 -12.19 -5.46 6.72
CA LEU A 92 -11.82 -4.60 5.61
C LEU A 92 -12.55 -3.25 5.70
N ARG A 93 -11.98 -2.24 5.08
CA ARG A 93 -12.58 -0.91 4.96
C ARG A 93 -13.92 -1.00 4.23
N ASP A 94 -14.89 -0.28 4.73
CA ASP A 94 -16.14 -0.04 4.01
C ASP A 94 -15.91 1.03 2.94
N TRP A 95 -15.40 0.59 1.79
CA TRP A 95 -15.10 1.47 0.67
C TRP A 95 -16.36 2.02 0.03
N ALA A 96 -17.49 1.31 0.10
CA ALA A 96 -18.78 1.78 -0.38
C ALA A 96 -19.25 2.98 0.43
N ALA A 97 -19.21 2.88 1.76
CA ALA A 97 -19.55 3.98 2.64
C ALA A 97 -18.61 5.17 2.45
N LEU A 98 -17.30 4.93 2.35
CA LEU A 98 -16.32 5.98 2.09
C LEU A 98 -16.56 6.67 0.74
N GLY A 99 -16.81 5.89 -0.33
CA GLY A 99 -17.09 6.41 -1.66
C GLY A 99 -18.42 7.16 -1.81
N ALA A 100 -19.36 6.92 -0.91
CA ALA A 100 -20.64 7.63 -0.85
C ALA A 100 -20.52 9.03 -0.21
N LEU A 101 -19.42 9.29 0.51
CA LEU A 101 -19.17 10.60 1.11
C LEU A 101 -18.83 11.63 0.01
N SER A 102 -19.11 12.90 0.32
CA SER A 102 -18.70 14.00 -0.56
C SER A 102 -17.19 13.96 -0.82
N PRO A 103 -16.72 14.08 -2.08
CA PRO A 103 -15.29 14.12 -2.44
C PRO A 103 -14.61 15.42 -2.03
N ASN A 104 -15.10 16.06 -0.98
CA ASN A 104 -14.54 17.26 -0.38
C ASN A 104 -13.19 16.93 0.25
N LYS A 105 -12.23 17.86 0.14
CA LYS A 105 -10.88 17.74 0.69
C LYS A 105 -10.80 17.47 2.21
N ASN A 106 -11.91 17.64 2.92
CA ASN A 106 -11.97 17.42 4.37
C ASN A 106 -12.82 16.20 4.74
N ILE A 107 -13.87 15.86 3.99
CA ILE A 107 -14.84 14.82 4.38
C ILE A 107 -14.28 13.43 4.15
N GLN A 108 -13.99 13.06 2.91
CA GLN A 108 -13.45 11.73 2.61
C GLN A 108 -12.07 11.49 3.25
N PRO A 109 -11.10 12.43 3.19
CA PRO A 109 -9.81 12.23 3.83
C PRO A 109 -9.92 12.03 5.35
N ASN A 110 -10.73 12.80 6.05
CA ASN A 110 -10.93 12.61 7.48
C ASN A 110 -11.52 11.23 7.80
N ALA A 111 -12.52 10.78 7.05
CA ALA A 111 -13.09 9.44 7.21
C ALA A 111 -12.10 8.32 6.88
N TYR A 112 -11.18 8.57 5.93
CA TYR A 112 -10.13 7.61 5.56
C TYR A 112 -9.11 7.40 6.68
N VAL A 113 -8.65 8.51 7.31
CA VAL A 113 -7.62 8.47 8.35
C VAL A 113 -8.20 8.31 9.76
N ASP A 114 -9.51 8.23 9.91
CA ASP A 114 -10.17 8.10 11.20
C ASP A 114 -9.67 6.85 11.95
N ALA A 115 -9.21 7.04 13.18
CA ALA A 115 -8.76 5.93 14.02
C ALA A 115 -9.91 4.96 14.36
N ASP A 116 -11.17 5.40 14.39
CA ASP A 116 -12.32 4.56 14.65
C ASP A 116 -12.70 3.69 13.44
N ASN A 117 -12.16 4.00 12.25
CA ASN A 117 -12.33 3.11 11.10
C ASN A 117 -11.77 1.73 11.40
N ARG A 118 -12.59 0.69 11.18
CA ARG A 118 -12.24 -0.70 11.52
C ARG A 118 -10.99 -1.21 10.81
N ALA A 119 -10.72 -0.71 9.60
CA ALA A 119 -9.58 -1.13 8.80
C ALA A 119 -8.26 -0.49 9.24
N ASN A 120 -8.30 0.67 9.90
CA ASN A 120 -7.10 1.35 10.37
C ASN A 120 -6.58 0.68 11.65
N LEU A 121 -5.36 0.17 11.59
CA LEU A 121 -4.71 -0.51 12.70
C LEU A 121 -3.83 0.46 13.50
N MET A 122 -3.20 1.40 12.80
CA MET A 122 -2.45 2.49 13.41
C MET A 122 -2.52 3.71 12.51
N VAL A 123 -2.83 4.87 13.11
CA VAL A 123 -2.79 6.17 12.46
C VAL A 123 -1.66 6.97 13.05
N ILE A 124 -0.82 7.51 12.19
CA ILE A 124 0.33 8.32 12.62
C ILE A 124 0.30 9.70 12.01
N SER A 125 0.97 10.61 12.68
CA SER A 125 1.19 11.98 12.24
C SER A 125 2.66 12.15 11.85
N ALA A 126 2.91 12.81 10.72
CA ALA A 126 4.26 13.14 10.28
C ALA A 126 4.31 14.61 9.80
N ALA A 127 5.40 15.31 10.13
CA ALA A 127 5.65 16.64 9.59
C ALA A 127 5.85 16.53 8.07
N SER A 128 4.84 16.91 7.30
CA SER A 128 4.85 16.76 5.84
C SER A 128 3.81 17.65 5.20
N TYR A 129 4.16 18.22 4.05
CA TYR A 129 3.25 18.96 3.18
C TYR A 129 2.69 18.09 2.03
N TRP A 130 2.96 16.79 2.05
CA TRP A 130 2.58 15.88 0.97
C TRP A 130 1.11 15.96 0.57
N PRO A 131 0.11 15.96 1.48
CA PRO A 131 -1.30 16.05 1.09
C PRO A 131 -1.67 17.37 0.40
N LEU A 132 -0.88 18.43 0.63
CA LEU A 132 -1.07 19.72 -0.02
C LEU A 132 -0.44 19.72 -1.41
N VAL A 133 0.81 19.28 -1.54
CA VAL A 133 1.55 19.35 -2.81
C VAL A 133 1.10 18.30 -3.82
N SER A 134 0.46 17.22 -3.38
CA SER A 134 -0.16 16.21 -4.24
C SER A 134 -1.60 16.53 -4.64
N ASP A 135 -2.25 17.53 -3.99
CA ASP A 135 -3.62 17.96 -4.36
C ASP A 135 -3.59 18.63 -5.74
N PRO A 136 -4.33 18.11 -6.76
CA PRO A 136 -4.40 18.69 -8.08
C PRO A 136 -4.90 20.15 -8.12
N GLY A 137 -5.59 20.59 -7.09
CA GLY A 137 -6.01 21.98 -6.92
C GLY A 137 -4.91 22.93 -6.45
N TYR A 138 -3.75 22.42 -6.05
CA TYR A 138 -2.63 23.24 -5.60
C TYR A 138 -1.77 23.73 -6.79
N ALA A 139 -1.33 24.96 -6.75
CA ALA A 139 -0.71 25.63 -7.91
C ALA A 139 0.55 24.92 -8.46
N ASN A 140 1.33 24.30 -7.60
CA ASN A 140 2.62 23.67 -7.96
C ASN A 140 2.56 22.13 -7.91
N CYS A 141 1.39 21.54 -8.10
CA CYS A 141 1.23 20.10 -7.98
C CYS A 141 1.69 19.30 -9.21
N GLU A 142 2.02 19.94 -10.34
CA GLU A 142 2.41 19.27 -11.59
C GLU A 142 3.53 18.25 -11.40
N ARG A 143 4.45 18.53 -10.49
CA ARG A 143 5.56 17.64 -10.16
C ARG A 143 5.11 16.34 -9.49
N TYR A 144 3.99 16.37 -8.78
CA TYR A 144 3.56 15.31 -7.86
C TYR A 144 2.22 14.67 -8.25
N CYS A 145 1.47 15.29 -9.16
CA CYS A 145 0.23 14.75 -9.69
C CYS A 145 0.50 13.78 -10.84
N MET A 146 -0.44 12.87 -11.05
CA MET A 146 -0.45 12.02 -12.23
C MET A 146 -0.97 12.81 -13.44
N ASN A 147 -0.33 12.66 -14.60
CA ASN A 147 -0.94 13.05 -15.87
C ASN A 147 -2.01 12.02 -16.30
N ASN A 148 -2.76 12.31 -17.36
CA ASN A 148 -3.83 11.43 -17.82
C ASN A 148 -3.33 10.03 -18.21
N ILE A 149 -2.14 9.91 -18.75
CA ILE A 149 -1.55 8.62 -19.15
C ILE A 149 -1.23 7.80 -17.91
N THR A 150 -0.54 8.39 -16.93
CA THR A 150 -0.22 7.72 -15.68
C THR A 150 -1.48 7.35 -14.88
N ALA A 151 -2.50 8.21 -14.89
CA ALA A 151 -3.79 7.90 -14.29
C ALA A 151 -4.49 6.73 -14.99
N SER A 152 -4.46 6.67 -16.33
CA SER A 152 -5.09 5.61 -17.12
C SER A 152 -4.38 4.25 -16.94
N GLU A 153 -3.06 4.26 -16.86
CA GLU A 153 -2.28 3.02 -16.64
C GLU A 153 -2.18 2.57 -15.18
N SER A 154 -2.78 3.31 -14.27
CA SER A 154 -2.78 3.00 -12.83
C SER A 154 -4.20 2.89 -12.28
N CYS A 155 -4.73 4.00 -11.80
CA CYS A 155 -5.98 4.03 -11.05
C CYS A 155 -7.25 3.92 -11.91
N LYS A 156 -7.16 4.19 -13.21
CA LYS A 156 -8.26 4.03 -14.17
C LYS A 156 -8.12 2.78 -15.04
N SER A 157 -7.10 1.96 -14.80
CA SER A 157 -6.90 0.75 -15.61
C SER A 157 -7.88 -0.34 -15.23
N GLU A 158 -8.27 -1.09 -16.25
CA GLU A 158 -9.10 -2.27 -16.07
C GLU A 158 -8.35 -3.36 -15.29
N GLY A 159 -9.07 -4.03 -14.39
CA GLY A 159 -8.64 -5.23 -13.69
C GLY A 159 -9.59 -6.40 -13.94
N PRO A 160 -9.35 -7.58 -13.37
CA PRO A 160 -10.28 -8.69 -13.47
C PRO A 160 -11.64 -8.39 -12.83
N TRP A 161 -11.74 -7.31 -12.08
CA TRP A 161 -12.99 -6.74 -11.52
C TRP A 161 -13.71 -5.76 -12.45
N GLY A 162 -13.25 -5.60 -13.70
CA GLY A 162 -13.78 -4.65 -14.67
C GLY A 162 -13.05 -3.31 -14.67
N ASP A 163 -13.54 -2.40 -15.49
CA ASP A 163 -13.03 -1.04 -15.59
C ASP A 163 -13.65 -0.12 -14.51
N GLN A 164 -12.92 0.88 -14.05
CA GLN A 164 -13.37 1.99 -13.19
C GLN A 164 -14.44 1.63 -12.13
N SER A 165 -14.49 0.35 -11.71
CA SER A 165 -15.52 -0.18 -10.83
C SER A 165 -15.26 0.06 -9.35
N SER A 166 -14.26 0.86 -8.97
CA SER A 166 -13.93 1.08 -7.57
C SER A 166 -14.86 2.11 -6.90
N TYR A 167 -15.07 1.95 -5.62
CA TYR A 167 -15.87 2.89 -4.83
C TYR A 167 -15.17 4.23 -4.62
N HIS A 168 -13.85 4.25 -4.51
CA HIS A 168 -13.09 5.42 -4.07
C HIS A 168 -11.96 5.81 -5.02
N GLN A 169 -12.12 5.64 -6.32
CA GLN A 169 -11.01 5.82 -7.26
C GLN A 169 -11.29 6.84 -8.37
N ILE A 170 -12.10 7.83 -8.08
CA ILE A 170 -12.27 8.94 -9.02
C ILE A 170 -11.15 9.94 -8.73
N PRO A 171 -10.14 10.06 -9.59
CA PRO A 171 -9.14 11.09 -9.42
C PRO A 171 -9.80 12.46 -9.53
N PHE A 172 -9.45 13.32 -8.60
CA PHE A 172 -9.84 14.73 -8.72
C PHE A 172 -9.01 15.39 -9.82
N SER A 173 -9.69 15.99 -10.78
CA SER A 173 -9.06 16.75 -11.87
C SER A 173 -9.77 18.10 -12.01
N PRO A 174 -9.18 19.19 -11.51
CA PRO A 174 -9.84 20.50 -11.54
C PRO A 174 -9.95 21.05 -12.96
N GLY A 175 -11.16 21.47 -13.36
CA GLY A 175 -11.39 22.32 -14.52
C GLY A 175 -10.91 21.78 -15.86
N GLY A 176 -10.93 20.46 -16.10
CA GLY A 176 -10.41 19.88 -17.35
C GLY A 176 -8.87 19.82 -17.40
N SER A 177 -8.21 20.06 -16.29
CA SER A 177 -6.77 19.93 -16.12
C SER A 177 -6.29 18.52 -16.44
N ILE A 178 -5.07 18.43 -16.96
CA ILE A 178 -4.33 17.17 -17.12
C ILE A 178 -3.81 16.58 -15.81
N LYS A 179 -4.00 17.29 -14.71
CA LYS A 179 -3.55 16.89 -13.37
C LYS A 179 -4.59 15.98 -12.74
N ASN A 180 -4.15 14.81 -12.31
CA ASN A 180 -4.96 13.85 -11.59
C ASN A 180 -4.32 13.52 -10.24
N GLY A 181 -5.09 13.48 -9.20
CA GLY A 181 -4.62 13.12 -7.86
C GLY A 181 -5.78 12.66 -6.99
N PHE A 182 -5.46 12.25 -5.78
CA PHE A 182 -6.43 11.76 -4.82
C PHE A 182 -6.36 12.58 -3.54
N ARG A 183 -7.50 12.76 -2.92
CA ARG A 183 -7.61 13.43 -1.63
C ARG A 183 -7.89 12.39 -0.57
N ARG A 184 -6.87 11.60 -0.22
CA ARG A 184 -6.97 10.56 0.81
C ARG A 184 -6.39 10.98 2.14
N LEU A 185 -5.34 11.78 2.11
CA LEU A 185 -4.59 12.13 3.31
C LEU A 185 -5.01 13.51 3.81
N VAL A 186 -4.97 13.68 5.11
CA VAL A 186 -5.32 14.94 5.78
C VAL A 186 -4.06 15.71 6.09
N ILE A 187 -4.08 17.02 5.84
CA ILE A 187 -3.10 17.95 6.38
C ILE A 187 -3.76 18.86 7.41
N TYR A 188 -3.12 19.04 8.54
CA TYR A 188 -3.48 20.10 9.47
C TYR A 188 -2.25 20.99 9.73
N GLN A 189 -2.54 22.22 10.10
CA GLN A 189 -1.55 23.25 10.32
C GLN A 189 -1.34 23.48 11.82
N GLN A 190 -0.13 23.29 12.30
CA GLN A 190 0.23 23.70 13.64
C GLN A 190 0.92 25.07 13.55
N PHE A 191 0.26 26.10 14.05
CA PHE A 191 0.84 27.42 14.14
C PHE A 191 1.94 27.45 15.19
N THR A 192 3.06 28.03 14.84
CA THR A 192 4.20 28.24 15.73
C THR A 192 4.19 29.68 16.27
N SER A 193 5.05 30.56 15.80
CA SER A 193 5.05 31.96 16.19
C SER A 193 4.75 32.87 15.00
N GLY A 194 3.95 33.90 15.22
CA GLY A 194 3.50 34.81 14.15
C GLY A 194 2.61 34.09 13.14
N ASN A 195 2.84 34.29 11.84
CA ASN A 195 2.11 33.64 10.75
C ASN A 195 2.78 32.34 10.24
N SER A 196 3.80 31.84 10.96
CA SER A 196 4.49 30.61 10.57
C SER A 196 3.71 29.38 11.06
N TRP A 197 3.67 28.35 10.23
CA TRP A 197 3.02 27.09 10.55
C TRP A 197 3.81 25.89 10.01
N ILE A 198 3.64 24.76 10.66
CA ILE A 198 4.18 23.47 10.22
C ILE A 198 3.01 22.61 9.77
N GLY A 199 3.11 22.03 8.59
CA GLY A 199 2.15 21.07 8.08
C GLY A 199 2.41 19.68 8.65
N TYR A 200 1.36 19.07 9.17
CA TYR A 200 1.37 17.69 9.60
C TYR A 200 0.36 16.91 8.76
N MET A 201 0.78 15.79 8.19
CA MET A 201 -0.16 14.86 7.58
C MET A 201 -0.55 13.76 8.57
N LEU A 202 -1.80 13.30 8.45
CA LEU A 202 -2.28 12.07 9.09
C LEU A 202 -2.40 11.00 8.01
N TYR A 203 -1.98 9.78 8.35
CA TYR A 203 -2.15 8.63 7.47
C TYR A 203 -2.22 7.31 8.23
N PRO A 204 -2.96 6.31 7.73
CA PRO A 204 -2.98 4.99 8.30
C PRO A 204 -1.68 4.26 7.93
N ALA A 205 -0.84 4.00 8.92
CA ALA A 205 0.44 3.34 8.70
C ALA A 205 0.28 1.85 8.38
N PHE A 206 -0.76 1.23 8.94
CA PHE A 206 -1.13 -0.16 8.70
C PHE A 206 -2.64 -0.31 8.61
N THR A 207 -3.08 -1.12 7.64
CA THR A 207 -4.50 -1.43 7.44
C THR A 207 -4.72 -2.94 7.29
N THR A 208 -5.94 -3.37 7.57
CA THR A 208 -6.36 -4.76 7.34
C THR A 208 -6.39 -5.11 5.86
N ASP A 209 -6.76 -4.15 5.00
CA ASP A 209 -6.78 -4.33 3.53
C ASP A 209 -5.39 -4.66 3.00
N GLU A 210 -4.35 -3.96 3.48
CA GLU A 210 -2.97 -4.25 3.11
C GLU A 210 -2.50 -5.60 3.65
N ALA A 211 -2.81 -5.92 4.91
CA ALA A 211 -2.47 -7.21 5.49
C ALA A 211 -3.08 -8.38 4.71
N LEU A 212 -4.31 -8.21 4.18
CA LEU A 212 -4.95 -9.19 3.30
C LEU A 212 -4.18 -9.39 2.00
N LEU A 213 -3.76 -8.29 1.33
CA LEU A 213 -2.98 -8.39 0.10
C LEU A 213 -1.56 -8.93 0.34
N CYS A 214 -0.96 -8.69 1.52
CA CYS A 214 0.28 -9.36 1.91
C CYS A 214 0.10 -10.87 2.04
N ARG A 215 -1.01 -11.32 2.63
CA ARG A 215 -1.34 -12.75 2.76
C ARG A 215 -1.61 -13.40 1.41
N ALA A 216 -2.37 -12.74 0.54
CA ALA A 216 -2.63 -13.20 -0.82
C ALA A 216 -1.34 -13.42 -1.61
N GLU A 217 -0.36 -12.52 -1.47
CA GLU A 217 0.93 -12.65 -2.13
C GLU A 217 1.75 -13.82 -1.57
N ALA A 218 1.78 -13.98 -0.25
CA ALA A 218 2.44 -15.12 0.38
C ALA A 218 1.84 -16.46 -0.05
N TYR A 219 0.51 -16.54 -0.14
CA TYR A 219 -0.17 -17.71 -0.71
C TYR A 219 0.24 -17.97 -2.16
N THR A 220 0.32 -16.91 -2.99
CA THR A 220 0.71 -17.04 -4.40
C THR A 220 2.15 -17.55 -4.53
N LEU A 221 3.08 -17.05 -3.73
CA LEU A 221 4.49 -17.50 -3.74
C LEU A 221 4.61 -18.96 -3.30
N LEU A 222 3.76 -19.41 -2.37
CA LEU A 222 3.67 -20.81 -1.95
C LEU A 222 2.80 -21.68 -2.88
N LYS A 223 2.35 -21.16 -4.03
CA LYS A 223 1.48 -21.85 -5.01
C LYS A 223 0.11 -22.27 -4.46
N ARG A 224 -0.34 -21.65 -3.38
CA ARG A 224 -1.65 -21.81 -2.78
C ARG A 224 -2.64 -20.87 -3.47
N TYR A 225 -2.90 -21.11 -4.76
CA TYR A 225 -3.58 -20.16 -5.64
C TYR A 225 -5.07 -19.99 -5.31
N ASP A 226 -5.73 -20.99 -4.76
CA ASP A 226 -7.14 -20.89 -4.36
C ASP A 226 -7.32 -19.96 -3.16
N GLU A 227 -6.44 -20.07 -2.18
CA GLU A 227 -6.45 -19.17 -1.01
C GLU A 227 -6.04 -17.73 -1.42
N ALA A 228 -5.07 -17.60 -2.31
CA ALA A 228 -4.70 -16.29 -2.85
C ALA A 228 -5.87 -15.63 -3.58
N ALA A 229 -6.57 -16.39 -4.44
CA ALA A 229 -7.73 -15.88 -5.17
C ALA A 229 -8.89 -15.52 -4.24
N ALA A 230 -9.11 -16.28 -3.16
CA ALA A 230 -10.12 -15.98 -2.15
C ALA A 230 -9.83 -14.65 -1.43
N ASP A 231 -8.57 -14.36 -1.09
CA ASP A 231 -8.18 -13.08 -0.50
C ASP A 231 -8.32 -11.90 -1.49
N ILE A 232 -7.94 -12.12 -2.75
CA ILE A 232 -8.11 -11.12 -3.81
C ILE A 232 -9.60 -10.84 -4.04
N ASP A 233 -10.44 -11.88 -4.05
CA ASP A 233 -11.89 -11.74 -4.19
C ASP A 233 -12.53 -10.99 -3.03
N ALA A 234 -12.10 -11.28 -1.79
CA ALA A 234 -12.55 -10.54 -0.62
C ALA A 234 -12.18 -9.06 -0.70
N TRP A 235 -10.94 -8.75 -1.13
CA TRP A 235 -10.50 -7.38 -1.33
C TRP A 235 -11.30 -6.68 -2.43
N GLN A 236 -11.46 -7.30 -3.60
CA GLN A 236 -12.15 -6.67 -4.72
C GLN A 236 -13.63 -6.42 -4.42
N LYS A 237 -14.31 -7.31 -3.70
CA LYS A 237 -15.71 -7.12 -3.27
C LYS A 237 -15.88 -5.96 -2.28
N ALA A 238 -14.86 -5.70 -1.46
CA ALA A 238 -14.86 -4.53 -0.57
C ALA A 238 -14.51 -3.24 -1.31
N PHE A 239 -13.54 -3.29 -2.23
CA PHE A 239 -12.93 -2.12 -2.86
C PHE A 239 -13.63 -1.66 -4.14
N THR A 240 -14.24 -2.58 -4.87
CA THR A 240 -14.88 -2.33 -6.18
C THR A 240 -16.40 -2.56 -6.12
N LYS A 241 -17.09 -2.17 -7.17
CA LYS A 241 -18.52 -2.42 -7.37
C LYS A 241 -18.82 -3.77 -8.04
N ASN A 242 -17.78 -4.54 -8.36
CA ASN A 242 -17.93 -5.84 -8.97
C ASN A 242 -18.49 -6.86 -7.97
N THR A 243 -19.55 -7.56 -8.36
CA THR A 243 -20.19 -8.60 -7.55
C THR A 243 -19.79 -10.02 -7.97
N GLN A 244 -19.12 -10.17 -9.12
CA GLN A 244 -18.66 -11.46 -9.61
C GLN A 244 -17.55 -12.00 -8.73
N THR A 245 -17.56 -13.29 -8.49
CA THR A 245 -16.48 -13.96 -7.75
C THR A 245 -15.26 -14.11 -8.65
N LEU A 246 -14.11 -13.65 -8.16
CA LEU A 246 -12.83 -13.88 -8.79
C LEU A 246 -12.28 -15.24 -8.37
N THR A 247 -11.90 -16.06 -9.35
CA THR A 247 -11.16 -17.30 -9.14
C THR A 247 -9.73 -17.16 -9.68
N LYS A 248 -8.86 -18.09 -9.32
CA LYS A 248 -7.50 -18.11 -9.86
C LYS A 248 -7.50 -18.18 -11.41
N GLU A 249 -8.48 -18.88 -12.00
CA GLU A 249 -8.63 -19.00 -13.45
C GLU A 249 -9.02 -17.65 -14.07
N THR A 250 -10.04 -16.96 -13.53
CA THR A 250 -10.48 -15.66 -14.06
C THR A 250 -9.39 -14.61 -13.94
N ILE A 251 -8.63 -14.63 -12.84
CA ILE A 251 -7.47 -13.74 -12.64
C ILE A 251 -6.37 -14.07 -13.65
N ASN A 252 -6.01 -15.36 -13.76
CA ASN A 252 -5.00 -15.82 -14.70
C ASN A 252 -5.34 -15.44 -16.14
N ASP A 253 -6.58 -15.70 -16.58
CA ASP A 253 -7.01 -15.44 -17.94
C ASP A 253 -7.02 -13.95 -18.27
N PHE A 254 -7.34 -13.10 -17.29
CA PHE A 254 -7.27 -11.66 -17.48
C PHE A 254 -5.82 -11.21 -17.77
N TYR A 255 -4.86 -11.56 -16.89
CA TYR A 255 -3.47 -11.12 -17.06
C TYR A 255 -2.73 -11.86 -18.16
N ALA A 256 -3.13 -13.07 -18.52
CA ALA A 256 -2.54 -13.82 -19.65
C ALA A 256 -2.81 -13.11 -21.00
N ARG A 257 -3.95 -12.43 -21.16
CA ARG A 257 -4.30 -11.65 -22.36
C ARG A 257 -3.50 -10.37 -22.51
N LEU A 258 -3.03 -9.80 -21.38
CA LEU A 258 -2.32 -8.55 -21.39
C LEU A 258 -0.88 -8.74 -21.87
N LYS A 259 -0.47 -7.86 -22.79
CA LYS A 259 0.94 -7.71 -23.13
C LYS A 259 1.67 -7.01 -21.99
N TYR A 260 2.96 -7.29 -21.87
CA TYR A 260 3.80 -6.52 -20.98
C TYR A 260 3.82 -5.04 -21.40
N TYR A 261 3.94 -4.21 -20.40
CA TYR A 261 3.99 -2.76 -20.57
C TYR A 261 5.16 -2.35 -21.48
N THR A 262 4.86 -1.48 -22.43
CA THR A 262 5.86 -0.65 -23.09
C THR A 262 5.44 0.82 -23.03
N PRO A 263 6.34 1.80 -23.21
CA PRO A 263 5.96 3.21 -23.26
C PRO A 263 4.89 3.52 -24.32
N GLU A 264 4.91 2.81 -25.45
CA GLU A 264 4.00 2.97 -26.58
C GLU A 264 2.65 2.28 -26.35
N ALA A 265 2.65 1.20 -25.56
CA ALA A 265 1.46 0.41 -25.24
C ALA A 265 1.39 0.15 -23.73
N PRO A 266 1.01 1.16 -22.94
CA PRO A 266 1.01 1.06 -21.48
C PRO A 266 -0.09 0.10 -21.00
N THR A 267 0.31 -0.83 -20.12
CA THR A 267 -0.57 -1.78 -19.45
C THR A 267 -0.25 -1.83 -17.96
N VAL A 268 -1.10 -2.49 -17.18
CA VAL A 268 -0.82 -2.75 -15.76
C VAL A 268 0.18 -3.88 -15.55
N LYS A 269 0.44 -4.69 -16.58
CA LYS A 269 1.34 -5.84 -16.53
C LYS A 269 2.77 -5.41 -16.84
N LYS A 270 3.62 -5.26 -15.83
CA LYS A 270 5.03 -4.91 -15.97
C LYS A 270 5.90 -6.17 -16.01
N GLU A 271 7.02 -6.16 -16.72
CA GLU A 271 8.01 -7.22 -16.56
C GLU A 271 8.55 -7.21 -15.13
N LEU A 272 8.74 -8.41 -14.56
CA LEU A 272 9.21 -8.62 -13.21
C LEU A 272 10.62 -9.20 -13.24
N HIS A 273 11.54 -8.61 -12.49
CA HIS A 273 12.93 -9.01 -12.37
C HIS A 273 13.34 -9.08 -10.89
N PRO A 274 12.64 -9.88 -10.06
CA PRO A 274 13.00 -10.03 -8.65
C PRO A 274 14.25 -10.90 -8.48
N ASP A 275 14.88 -10.81 -7.30
CA ASP A 275 15.98 -11.67 -6.88
C ASP A 275 15.54 -13.09 -6.47
N PHE A 276 14.26 -13.41 -6.58
CA PHE A 276 13.66 -14.71 -6.33
C PHE A 276 12.86 -15.20 -7.54
N VAL A 277 12.54 -16.48 -7.58
CA VAL A 277 11.86 -17.06 -8.74
C VAL A 277 10.37 -16.77 -8.72
N VAL A 278 9.84 -16.19 -9.80
CA VAL A 278 8.41 -16.11 -10.10
C VAL A 278 8.14 -16.94 -11.35
N GLU A 279 7.35 -18.00 -11.21
CA GLU A 279 7.02 -18.87 -12.34
C GLU A 279 6.05 -18.17 -13.30
N LYS A 280 6.36 -18.27 -14.60
CA LYS A 280 5.48 -17.74 -15.65
C LYS A 280 4.11 -18.43 -15.64
N GLY A 281 3.08 -17.71 -16.07
CA GLY A 281 1.73 -18.22 -16.08
C GLY A 281 0.97 -17.89 -14.79
N MET A 282 0.34 -18.89 -14.16
CA MET A 282 -0.57 -18.70 -13.04
C MET A 282 0.04 -17.86 -11.91
N GLN A 283 1.26 -18.21 -11.45
CA GLN A 283 1.89 -17.49 -10.34
C GLN A 283 2.17 -16.03 -10.70
N GLU A 284 2.80 -15.78 -11.83
CA GLU A 284 3.10 -14.42 -12.27
C GLU A 284 1.83 -13.60 -12.48
N ASN A 285 0.78 -14.19 -13.05
CA ASN A 285 -0.48 -13.49 -13.31
C ASN A 285 -1.21 -13.12 -12.00
N LEU A 286 -1.21 -13.99 -10.99
CA LEU A 286 -1.73 -13.67 -9.66
C LEU A 286 -0.88 -12.58 -8.98
N ILE A 287 0.45 -12.62 -9.10
CA ILE A 287 1.33 -11.54 -8.61
C ILE A 287 0.98 -10.20 -9.28
N HIS A 288 0.77 -10.19 -10.60
CA HIS A 288 0.33 -8.97 -11.29
C HIS A 288 -0.99 -8.43 -10.75
N CYS A 289 -1.94 -9.32 -10.46
CA CYS A 289 -3.22 -8.93 -9.85
C CYS A 289 -3.01 -8.27 -8.48
N ILE A 290 -2.20 -8.88 -7.63
CA ILE A 290 -1.91 -8.37 -6.29
C ILE A 290 -1.17 -7.03 -6.36
N LEU A 291 -0.17 -6.90 -7.22
CA LEU A 291 0.56 -5.65 -7.43
C LEU A 291 -0.35 -4.53 -7.97
N HIS A 292 -1.31 -4.88 -8.83
CA HIS A 292 -2.31 -3.95 -9.32
C HIS A 292 -3.26 -3.53 -8.19
N ALA A 293 -3.81 -4.48 -7.44
CA ALA A 293 -4.69 -4.21 -6.30
C ALA A 293 -3.97 -3.35 -5.24
N ARG A 294 -2.72 -3.68 -4.88
CA ARG A 294 -1.93 -2.91 -3.92
C ARG A 294 -1.63 -1.51 -4.42
N ARG A 295 -1.32 -1.33 -5.72
CA ARG A 295 -1.12 -0.01 -6.31
C ARG A 295 -2.35 0.87 -6.17
N LEU A 296 -3.56 0.30 -6.37
CA LEU A 296 -4.83 0.99 -6.19
C LEU A 296 -5.09 1.31 -4.72
N LEU A 297 -4.85 0.35 -3.84
CA LEU A 297 -5.11 0.47 -2.41
C LEU A 297 -4.24 1.56 -1.76
N THR A 298 -2.95 1.59 -2.08
CA THR A 298 -1.94 2.41 -1.38
C THR A 298 -1.48 3.62 -2.19
N LEU A 299 -2.37 4.16 -3.04
CA LEU A 299 -2.09 5.40 -3.78
C LEU A 299 -1.71 6.54 -2.83
N GLU A 300 -0.61 7.23 -3.15
CA GLU A 300 -0.06 8.36 -2.40
C GLU A 300 0.49 8.01 -1.00
N GLU A 301 0.52 6.74 -0.61
CA GLU A 301 1.03 6.27 0.68
C GLU A 301 2.51 5.84 0.65
N GLY A 302 3.17 5.92 -0.50
CA GLY A 302 4.60 5.63 -0.67
C GLY A 302 4.96 4.14 -0.80
N LEU A 303 4.04 3.21 -0.57
CA LEU A 303 4.33 1.76 -0.56
C LEU A 303 4.66 1.19 -1.94
N ARG A 304 4.20 1.81 -3.02
CA ARG A 304 4.49 1.35 -4.40
C ARG A 304 5.98 1.26 -4.69
N TRP A 305 6.80 2.13 -4.08
CA TRP A 305 8.25 2.10 -4.28
C TRP A 305 8.87 0.79 -3.81
N GLN A 306 8.34 0.20 -2.74
CA GLN A 306 8.80 -1.09 -2.22
C GLN A 306 8.50 -2.23 -3.20
N ASP A 307 7.30 -2.24 -3.79
CA ASP A 307 6.94 -3.22 -4.83
C ASP A 307 7.85 -3.09 -6.07
N ILE A 308 8.11 -1.85 -6.51
CA ILE A 308 8.98 -1.56 -7.66
C ILE A 308 10.39 -2.12 -7.41
N LYS A 309 10.97 -1.86 -6.25
CA LYS A 309 12.31 -2.37 -5.90
C LYS A 309 12.33 -3.88 -5.79
N ARG A 310 11.35 -4.46 -5.08
CA ARG A 310 11.31 -5.89 -4.79
C ARG A 310 11.12 -6.74 -6.05
N TYR A 311 10.32 -6.27 -6.99
CA TYR A 311 10.06 -6.95 -8.25
C TYR A 311 10.90 -6.44 -9.42
N GLY A 312 11.88 -5.58 -9.20
CA GLY A 312 12.75 -5.06 -10.25
C GLY A 312 12.01 -4.38 -11.40
N ILE A 313 10.87 -3.71 -11.09
CA ILE A 313 9.99 -3.10 -12.10
C ILE A 313 10.67 -1.88 -12.70
N ILE A 314 10.80 -1.87 -14.03
CA ILE A 314 11.36 -0.72 -14.76
C ILE A 314 10.34 0.42 -14.78
N ILE A 315 10.81 1.63 -14.42
CA ILE A 315 10.05 2.86 -14.47
C ILE A 315 10.45 3.65 -15.69
N TYR A 316 9.47 3.96 -16.53
CA TYR A 316 9.65 4.86 -17.67
C TYR A 316 9.20 6.26 -17.29
N ARG A 317 10.12 7.23 -17.36
CA ARG A 317 9.77 8.63 -17.21
C ARG A 317 9.14 9.11 -18.52
N ARG A 318 7.96 9.75 -18.41
CA ARG A 318 7.27 10.34 -19.54
C ARG A 318 7.51 11.83 -19.55
N TYR A 319 7.93 12.35 -20.69
CA TYR A 319 7.87 13.76 -20.96
C TYR A 319 6.45 14.15 -21.36
N TYR A 320 5.97 15.26 -20.86
CA TYR A 320 4.77 15.89 -21.37
C TYR A 320 5.18 16.92 -22.43
N GLU A 321 4.93 16.58 -23.68
CA GLU A 321 5.08 17.54 -24.80
C GLU A 321 3.91 18.54 -24.74
N GLY A 322 4.08 19.66 -24.10
CA GLY A 322 3.01 20.67 -24.02
C GLY A 322 3.24 21.81 -23.04
N TYR A 323 4.34 21.78 -22.30
CA TYR A 323 4.83 22.93 -21.56
C TYR A 323 6.24 23.27 -22.03
N THR A 324 6.32 24.18 -23.02
CA THR A 324 7.49 25.01 -23.25
C THR A 324 7.34 26.26 -22.39
#